data_dd62dec80eb73ab04d1e61eb56e8cd52
#
_entry.id   dd62dec80eb73ab04d1e61eb56e8cd52
#
_cell.length_a   1.000
_cell.length_b   1.000
_cell.length_c   1.000
_cell.angle_alpha   90.00
_cell.angle_beta   90.00
_cell.angle_gamma   90.00
#
_symmetry.space_group_name_H-M   'P 1'
#
loop_
_entity.id
_entity.type
_entity.pdbx_description
1 polymer ?
#
loop_
_entity_poly.entity_id
_entity_poly.type
_entity_poly.pdbx_seq_one_letter_code
_entity_poly.pdbx_strand_id
1 'polypeptide(L)'
;GDMSSTIPADSKFTTRQKDIYDIQVAAHEAAVAALRPGIPFVDVYELSCKVIMEGLKDLGFVKGDPMEAVKAGAHAMFMPCGLGHMMGLDVHDMENLGEVYVGYDGQPKSTEFGRKSLRLGRKLEPGFVLTIEPGVYFIPELMDLWRGQNKFTEFINYEKLFTYKDFSGI
;
A
#
# COMPACT_ATOMS: atom_id res chain seq x y z
N GLY A 1 -5.07 4.47 19.92
CA GLY A 1 -4.25 5.03 19.16
C GLY A 1 -4.18 4.90 17.67
N ASP A 2 -3.50 3.97 17.17
CA ASP A 2 -3.27 3.76 15.74
C ASP A 2 -2.81 5.01 14.96
N MET A 3 -1.89 5.74 15.54
CA MET A 3 -1.22 6.88 14.92
C MET A 3 0.27 6.59 14.90
N SER A 4 0.78 6.28 13.69
CA SER A 4 2.19 5.93 13.49
C SER A 4 2.91 7.02 12.71
N SER A 5 4.16 7.25 13.07
CA SER A 5 5.06 8.13 12.33
C SER A 5 6.44 7.50 12.29
N THR A 6 7.01 7.40 11.11
CA THR A 6 8.37 6.92 10.92
C THR A 6 9.35 8.08 11.01
N ILE A 7 10.33 7.96 11.89
CA ILE A 7 11.40 8.94 12.07
C ILE A 7 12.76 8.23 11.97
N PRO A 8 13.82 8.91 11.52
CA PRO A 8 15.15 8.32 11.50
C PRO A 8 15.67 8.16 12.94
N ALA A 9 16.33 7.04 13.25
CA ALA A 9 16.99 6.83 14.54
C ALA A 9 18.13 7.83 14.77
N ASP A 10 18.81 8.18 13.69
CA ASP A 10 19.73 9.32 13.66
C ASP A 10 18.95 10.62 13.44
N SER A 11 19.59 11.76 13.66
CA SER A 11 18.93 13.07 13.53
C SER A 11 18.43 13.42 12.11
N LYS A 12 18.82 12.64 11.09
CA LYS A 12 18.49 12.88 9.69
C LYS A 12 18.30 11.57 8.93
N PHE A 13 17.39 11.59 7.97
CA PHE A 13 17.28 10.52 6.98
C PHE A 13 18.54 10.45 6.10
N THR A 14 19.00 9.25 5.78
CA THR A 14 19.89 9.03 4.63
C THR A 14 19.14 9.33 3.33
N THR A 15 19.87 9.54 2.22
CA THR A 15 19.22 9.74 0.91
C THR A 15 18.29 8.58 0.55
N ARG A 16 18.73 7.32 0.73
CA ARG A 16 17.89 6.13 0.49
C ARG A 16 16.60 6.13 1.30
N GLN A 17 16.69 6.48 2.58
CA GLN A 17 15.52 6.55 3.46
C GLN A 17 14.58 7.67 3.04
N LYS A 18 15.14 8.86 2.75
CA LYS A 18 14.36 10.02 2.34
C LYS A 18 13.61 9.77 1.03
N ASP A 19 14.27 9.17 0.04
CA ASP A 19 13.65 8.88 -1.26
C ASP A 19 12.40 7.99 -1.10
N ILE A 20 12.47 6.95 -0.26
CA ILE A 20 11.33 6.05 0.00
C ILE A 20 10.30 6.73 0.92
N TYR A 21 10.73 7.48 1.91
CA TYR A 21 9.85 8.24 2.80
C TYR A 21 9.00 9.26 2.03
N ASP A 22 9.61 10.01 1.12
CA ASP A 22 8.89 11.00 0.30
C ASP A 22 7.82 10.32 -0.58
N ILE A 23 8.08 9.14 -1.12
CA ILE A 23 7.08 8.35 -1.86
C ILE A 23 5.90 7.96 -0.95
N GLN A 24 6.19 7.47 0.25
CA GLN A 24 5.15 7.09 1.21
C GLN A 24 4.29 8.29 1.62
N VAL A 25 4.92 9.43 1.90
CA VAL A 25 4.20 10.69 2.24
C VAL A 25 3.31 11.13 1.07
N ALA A 26 3.83 11.12 -0.16
CA ALA A 26 3.04 11.47 -1.34
C ALA A 26 1.82 10.55 -1.53
N ALA A 27 1.99 9.25 -1.30
CA ALA A 27 0.90 8.28 -1.37
C ALA A 27 -0.15 8.51 -0.28
N HIS A 28 0.28 8.83 0.94
CA HIS A 28 -0.61 9.19 2.05
C HIS A 28 -1.40 10.47 1.72
N GLU A 29 -0.73 11.54 1.31
CA GLU A 29 -1.37 12.81 0.97
C GLU A 29 -2.38 12.66 -0.18
N ALA A 30 -2.04 11.90 -1.23
CA ALA A 30 -2.94 11.63 -2.34
C ALA A 30 -4.17 10.85 -1.88
N ALA A 31 -3.99 9.83 -1.03
CA ALA A 31 -5.10 9.07 -0.46
C ALA A 31 -6.02 9.96 0.39
N VAL A 32 -5.47 10.75 1.30
CA VAL A 32 -6.24 11.67 2.15
C VAL A 32 -7.01 12.68 1.30
N ALA A 33 -6.39 13.27 0.28
CA ALA A 33 -7.03 14.24 -0.61
C ALA A 33 -8.18 13.63 -1.44
N ALA A 34 -8.15 12.32 -1.68
CA ALA A 34 -9.21 11.63 -2.42
C ALA A 34 -10.44 11.28 -1.57
N LEU A 35 -10.33 11.32 -0.23
CA LEU A 35 -11.43 10.92 0.66
C LEU A 35 -12.63 11.86 0.52
N ARG A 36 -13.79 11.27 0.24
CA ARG A 36 -15.08 11.95 0.23
C ARG A 36 -16.22 10.93 0.34
N PRO A 37 -17.39 11.33 0.84
CA PRO A 37 -18.57 10.45 0.80
C PRO A 37 -18.86 9.96 -0.61
N GLY A 38 -19.22 8.68 -0.72
CA GLY A 38 -19.56 8.01 -1.97
C GLY A 38 -18.41 7.42 -2.77
N ILE A 39 -17.13 7.76 -2.46
CA ILE A 39 -16.00 7.08 -3.11
C ILE A 39 -15.84 5.66 -2.55
N PRO A 40 -15.63 4.62 -3.38
CA PRO A 40 -15.20 3.33 -2.89
C PRO A 40 -13.79 3.45 -2.30
N PHE A 41 -13.56 2.89 -1.09
CA PHE A 41 -12.23 2.96 -0.49
C PHE A 41 -11.18 2.13 -1.26
N VAL A 42 -11.62 1.11 -2.01
CA VAL A 42 -10.74 0.39 -2.93
C VAL A 42 -10.12 1.30 -3.99
N ASP A 43 -10.86 2.33 -4.48
CA ASP A 43 -10.32 3.30 -5.45
C ASP A 43 -9.24 4.18 -4.81
N VAL A 44 -9.40 4.52 -3.52
CA VAL A 44 -8.39 5.26 -2.75
C VAL A 44 -7.14 4.42 -2.54
N TYR A 45 -7.32 3.11 -2.24
CA TYR A 45 -6.22 2.16 -2.16
C TYR A 45 -5.45 2.05 -3.49
N GLU A 46 -6.15 1.89 -4.61
CA GLU A 46 -5.51 1.78 -5.92
C GLU A 46 -4.79 3.09 -6.32
N LEU A 47 -5.35 4.24 -5.97
CA LEU A 47 -4.67 5.53 -6.13
C LEU A 47 -3.37 5.60 -5.34
N SER A 48 -3.39 5.20 -4.06
CA SER A 48 -2.19 5.16 -3.22
C SER A 48 -1.13 4.21 -3.80
N CYS A 49 -1.54 3.01 -4.21
CA CYS A 49 -0.65 2.06 -4.88
C CYS A 49 -0.04 2.64 -6.17
N LYS A 50 -0.84 3.36 -6.97
CA LYS A 50 -0.37 4.03 -8.20
C LYS A 50 0.71 5.05 -7.88
N VAL A 51 0.50 5.92 -6.89
CA VAL A 51 1.48 6.95 -6.49
C VAL A 51 2.79 6.30 -6.01
N ILE A 52 2.70 5.21 -5.22
CA ILE A 52 3.88 4.43 -4.83
C ILE A 52 4.62 3.91 -6.07
N MET A 53 3.90 3.30 -7.02
CA MET A 53 4.52 2.74 -8.22
C MET A 53 5.11 3.83 -9.14
N GLU A 54 4.53 5.03 -9.19
CA GLU A 54 5.08 6.18 -9.91
C GLU A 54 6.42 6.62 -9.28
N GLY A 55 6.47 6.86 -7.98
CA GLY A 55 7.70 7.24 -7.29
C GLY A 55 8.79 6.15 -7.37
N LEU A 56 8.41 4.88 -7.27
CA LEU A 56 9.34 3.76 -7.44
C LEU A 56 9.85 3.64 -8.89
N LYS A 57 9.05 4.05 -9.87
CA LYS A 57 9.49 4.13 -11.27
C LYS A 57 10.54 5.22 -11.46
N ASP A 58 10.37 6.39 -10.86
CA ASP A 58 11.35 7.48 -10.92
C ASP A 58 12.69 7.07 -10.29
N LEU A 59 12.66 6.21 -9.29
CA LEU A 59 13.86 5.62 -8.68
C LEU A 59 14.41 4.39 -9.42
N GLY A 60 13.74 3.94 -10.48
CA GLY A 60 14.16 2.82 -11.34
C GLY A 60 13.83 1.42 -10.83
N PHE A 61 12.98 1.27 -9.79
CA PHE A 61 12.51 -0.05 -9.32
C PHE A 61 11.38 -0.61 -10.17
N VAL A 62 10.58 0.27 -10.79
CA VAL A 62 9.42 -0.07 -11.61
C VAL A 62 9.65 0.33 -13.06
N LYS A 63 9.11 -0.44 -13.97
CA LYS A 63 9.12 -0.23 -15.42
C LYS A 63 7.69 -0.17 -15.95
N GLY A 64 7.52 0.28 -17.18
CA GLY A 64 6.22 0.31 -17.83
C GLY A 64 5.26 1.34 -17.24
N ASP A 65 3.98 1.08 -17.35
CA ASP A 65 2.92 1.94 -16.83
C ASP A 65 2.57 1.58 -15.37
N PRO A 66 2.61 2.55 -14.44
CA PRO A 66 2.31 2.30 -13.03
C PRO A 66 0.90 1.79 -12.76
N MET A 67 -0.12 2.30 -13.47
CA MET A 67 -1.50 1.85 -13.29
C MET A 67 -1.70 0.43 -13.81
N GLU A 68 -1.10 0.08 -14.94
CA GLU A 68 -1.14 -1.30 -15.45
C GLU A 68 -0.41 -2.26 -14.49
N ALA A 69 0.70 -1.82 -13.88
CA ALA A 69 1.38 -2.59 -12.84
C ALA A 69 0.49 -2.82 -11.60
N VAL A 70 -0.29 -1.80 -11.17
CA VAL A 70 -1.27 -1.93 -10.09
C VAL A 70 -2.38 -2.91 -10.46
N LYS A 71 -2.96 -2.77 -11.65
CA LYS A 71 -4.02 -3.69 -12.14
C LYS A 71 -3.54 -5.13 -12.22
N ALA A 72 -2.31 -5.36 -12.65
CA ALA A 72 -1.69 -6.68 -12.71
C ALA A 72 -1.38 -7.27 -11.31
N GLY A 73 -1.33 -6.45 -10.26
CA GLY A 73 -0.98 -6.86 -8.90
C GLY A 73 0.51 -6.74 -8.56
N ALA A 74 1.33 -6.14 -9.44
CA ALA A 74 2.77 -5.98 -9.22
C ALA A 74 3.11 -5.04 -8.04
N HIS A 75 2.21 -4.10 -7.71
CA HIS A 75 2.33 -3.20 -6.55
C HIS A 75 2.52 -3.96 -5.24
N ALA A 76 1.98 -5.16 -5.12
CA ALA A 76 2.06 -5.95 -3.90
C ALA A 76 3.49 -6.46 -3.57
N MET A 77 4.46 -6.27 -4.48
CA MET A 77 5.88 -6.42 -4.16
C MET A 77 6.32 -5.41 -3.11
N PHE A 78 5.76 -4.19 -3.17
CA PHE A 78 6.16 -3.06 -2.33
C PHE A 78 5.12 -2.70 -1.27
N MET A 79 3.84 -2.96 -1.52
CA MET A 79 2.74 -2.74 -0.60
C MET A 79 1.85 -3.99 -0.52
N PRO A 80 2.26 -5.05 0.20
CA PRO A 80 1.50 -6.30 0.32
C PRO A 80 0.33 -6.23 1.31
N CYS A 81 0.14 -5.08 1.96
CA CYS A 81 -0.90 -4.81 2.95
C CYS A 81 -2.05 -3.98 2.37
N GLY A 82 -3.11 -3.79 3.17
CA GLY A 82 -4.17 -2.83 2.89
C GLY A 82 -3.75 -1.38 3.17
N LEU A 83 -4.58 -0.43 2.75
CA LEU A 83 -4.35 0.99 2.98
C LEU A 83 -4.89 1.48 4.33
N GLY A 84 -5.89 0.79 4.89
CA GLY A 84 -6.52 1.21 6.12
C GLY A 84 -7.79 0.40 6.43
N HIS A 85 -8.43 0.75 7.53
CA HIS A 85 -9.58 0.07 8.10
C HIS A 85 -10.47 1.05 8.86
N MET A 86 -11.68 0.59 9.23
CA MET A 86 -12.55 1.33 10.15
C MET A 86 -11.92 1.36 11.54
N MET A 87 -12.12 2.46 12.25
CA MET A 87 -11.66 2.68 13.61
C MET A 87 -12.82 3.25 14.46
N GLY A 88 -12.99 2.72 15.67
CA GLY A 88 -14.05 3.13 16.58
C GLY A 88 -13.74 2.74 18.02
N LEU A 89 -14.59 1.92 18.64
CA LEU A 89 -14.32 1.38 19.98
C LEU A 89 -13.09 0.47 19.98
N ASP A 90 -12.90 -0.28 18.90
CA ASP A 90 -11.71 -1.08 18.66
C ASP A 90 -10.84 -0.45 17.58
N VAL A 91 -9.54 -0.73 17.59
CA VAL A 91 -8.59 -0.29 16.56
C VAL A 91 -9.02 -0.79 15.18
N HIS A 92 -9.32 -2.08 15.07
CA HIS A 92 -9.99 -2.69 13.92
C HIS A 92 -11.47 -2.82 14.25
N ASP A 93 -12.25 -1.78 14.02
CA ASP A 93 -13.59 -1.68 14.57
C ASP A 93 -14.56 -2.68 13.94
N MET A 94 -15.31 -3.37 14.79
CA MET A 94 -16.35 -4.34 14.45
C MET A 94 -15.94 -5.51 13.53
N GLU A 95 -14.66 -5.76 13.29
CA GLU A 95 -14.20 -6.84 12.41
C GLU A 95 -14.59 -8.24 12.93
N ASN A 96 -14.79 -8.39 14.24
CA ASN A 96 -15.31 -9.60 14.86
C ASN A 96 -16.75 -9.94 14.43
N LEU A 97 -17.50 -8.98 13.90
CA LEU A 97 -18.83 -9.18 13.29
C LEU A 97 -18.74 -9.66 11.84
N GLY A 98 -17.56 -9.69 11.25
CA GLY A 98 -17.26 -10.13 9.91
C GLY A 98 -16.77 -9.00 9.00
N GLU A 99 -15.49 -9.06 8.62
CA GLU A 99 -14.84 -8.06 7.80
C GLU A 99 -15.58 -7.76 6.48
N VAL A 100 -16.19 -8.79 5.87
CA VAL A 100 -16.98 -8.63 4.64
C VAL A 100 -18.19 -7.72 4.86
N TYR A 101 -18.82 -7.75 6.02
CA TYR A 101 -19.96 -6.88 6.33
C TYR A 101 -19.50 -5.46 6.66
N VAL A 102 -18.52 -5.33 7.52
CA VAL A 102 -18.03 -4.03 7.99
C VAL A 102 -17.28 -3.29 6.87
N GLY A 103 -16.35 -3.96 6.22
CA GLY A 103 -15.45 -3.37 5.24
C GLY A 103 -15.97 -3.39 3.80
N TYR A 104 -16.91 -4.24 3.46
CA TYR A 104 -17.32 -4.51 2.07
C TYR A 104 -18.84 -4.48 1.82
N ASP A 105 -19.63 -4.13 2.84
CA ASP A 105 -21.10 -4.06 2.71
C ASP A 105 -21.71 -5.38 2.20
N GLY A 106 -21.18 -6.50 2.68
CA GLY A 106 -21.60 -7.85 2.28
C GLY A 106 -21.06 -8.31 0.92
N GLN A 107 -20.30 -7.49 0.20
CA GLN A 107 -19.72 -7.88 -1.07
C GLN A 107 -18.45 -8.73 -0.89
N PRO A 108 -18.14 -9.63 -1.83
CA PRO A 108 -16.95 -10.47 -1.72
C PRO A 108 -15.68 -9.64 -1.81
N LYS A 109 -14.72 -9.99 -0.95
CA LYS A 109 -13.38 -9.40 -0.93
C LYS A 109 -12.48 -10.05 -1.99
N SER A 110 -11.50 -9.30 -2.50
CA SER A 110 -10.48 -9.85 -3.40
C SER A 110 -9.66 -10.95 -2.71
N THR A 111 -9.32 -11.99 -3.47
CA THR A 111 -8.42 -13.07 -3.05
C THR A 111 -6.98 -12.87 -3.53
N GLU A 112 -6.73 -11.83 -4.33
CA GLU A 112 -5.41 -11.52 -4.88
C GLU A 112 -4.43 -11.09 -3.79
N PHE A 113 -3.19 -11.53 -3.89
CA PHE A 113 -2.13 -11.12 -2.97
C PHE A 113 -1.96 -9.59 -2.99
N GLY A 114 -1.84 -8.99 -1.81
CA GLY A 114 -1.90 -7.54 -1.61
C GLY A 114 -3.35 -7.09 -1.38
N ARG A 115 -4.21 -7.15 -2.39
CA ARG A 115 -5.62 -6.73 -2.29
C ARG A 115 -6.41 -7.50 -1.24
N LYS A 116 -6.14 -8.80 -1.03
CA LYS A 116 -6.78 -9.60 0.01
C LYS A 116 -6.56 -9.07 1.42
N SER A 117 -5.53 -8.25 1.63
CA SER A 117 -5.20 -7.65 2.92
C SER A 117 -5.95 -6.33 3.17
N LEU A 118 -6.64 -5.78 2.16
CA LEU A 118 -7.43 -4.56 2.30
C LEU A 118 -8.68 -4.87 3.14
N ARG A 119 -8.79 -4.24 4.32
CA ARG A 119 -9.89 -4.47 5.28
C ARG A 119 -11.13 -3.64 4.99
N LEU A 120 -10.96 -2.48 4.34
CA LEU A 120 -12.02 -1.56 3.95
C LEU A 120 -11.99 -1.38 2.43
N GLY A 121 -13.12 -1.64 1.75
CA GLY A 121 -13.24 -1.49 0.30
C GLY A 121 -14.56 -0.83 -0.13
N ARG A 122 -15.54 -0.74 0.80
CA ARG A 122 -16.88 -0.19 0.53
C ARG A 122 -16.86 1.32 0.23
N LYS A 123 -17.98 1.84 -0.24
CA LYS A 123 -18.20 3.28 -0.38
C LYS A 123 -18.16 3.96 0.98
N LEU A 124 -17.44 5.08 1.06
CA LEU A 124 -17.36 5.88 2.27
C LEU A 124 -18.66 6.68 2.51
N GLU A 125 -19.02 6.80 3.77
CA GLU A 125 -20.20 7.51 4.21
C GLU A 125 -19.82 8.63 5.22
N PRO A 126 -20.63 9.71 5.32
CA PRO A 126 -20.41 10.72 6.36
C PRO A 126 -20.41 10.08 7.76
N GLY A 127 -19.46 10.48 8.59
CA GLY A 127 -19.32 9.97 9.96
C GLY A 127 -18.43 8.75 10.11
N PHE A 128 -17.92 8.15 9.01
CA PHE A 128 -16.92 7.10 9.10
C PHE A 128 -15.62 7.65 9.68
N VAL A 129 -15.04 6.90 10.60
CA VAL A 129 -13.68 7.10 11.11
C VAL A 129 -12.84 5.94 10.61
N LEU A 130 -11.72 6.25 9.97
CA LEU A 130 -10.88 5.24 9.32
C LEU A 130 -9.41 5.65 9.34
N THR A 131 -8.52 4.69 9.10
CA THR A 131 -7.09 4.92 8.96
C THR A 131 -6.68 5.07 7.50
N ILE A 132 -5.56 5.79 7.26
CA ILE A 132 -4.81 5.84 6.01
C ILE A 132 -3.35 5.59 6.34
N GLU A 133 -2.86 4.41 5.99
CA GLU A 133 -1.58 3.89 6.46
C GLU A 133 -0.77 3.21 5.33
N PRO A 134 -0.46 3.93 4.24
CA PRO A 134 0.38 3.35 3.19
C PRO A 134 1.78 3.08 3.72
N GLY A 135 2.41 2.03 3.21
CA GLY A 135 3.79 1.70 3.50
C GLY A 135 4.52 1.19 2.26
N VAL A 136 5.83 1.34 2.23
CA VAL A 136 6.70 0.82 1.15
C VAL A 136 7.69 -0.15 1.75
N TYR A 137 7.61 -1.41 1.33
CA TYR A 137 8.36 -2.53 1.92
C TYR A 137 9.30 -3.18 0.90
N PHE A 138 10.45 -3.63 1.39
CA PHE A 138 11.44 -4.40 0.65
C PHE A 138 11.66 -5.71 1.42
N ILE A 139 10.86 -6.73 1.11
CA ILE A 139 10.84 -8.02 1.81
C ILE A 139 11.72 -9.01 1.05
N PRO A 140 12.91 -9.37 1.55
CA PRO A 140 13.86 -10.20 0.83
C PRO A 140 13.29 -11.54 0.35
N GLU A 141 12.49 -12.20 1.18
CA GLU A 141 11.89 -13.50 0.86
C GLU A 141 10.88 -13.38 -0.28
N LEU A 142 10.08 -12.31 -0.31
CA LEU A 142 9.14 -12.04 -1.39
C LEU A 142 9.87 -11.70 -2.70
N MET A 143 10.94 -10.92 -2.59
CA MET A 143 11.79 -10.55 -3.73
C MET A 143 12.43 -11.80 -4.37
N ASP A 144 12.98 -12.71 -3.55
CA ASP A 144 13.56 -13.96 -4.01
C ASP A 144 12.51 -14.89 -4.63
N LEU A 145 11.36 -15.04 -3.98
CA LEU A 145 10.26 -15.86 -4.45
C LEU A 145 9.76 -15.41 -5.83
N TRP A 146 9.44 -14.12 -5.97
CA TRP A 146 8.86 -13.61 -7.21
C TRP A 146 9.89 -13.56 -8.35
N ARG A 147 11.16 -13.26 -8.06
CA ARG A 147 12.23 -13.37 -9.04
C ARG A 147 12.40 -14.82 -9.53
N GLY A 148 12.40 -15.78 -8.62
CA GLY A 148 12.48 -17.21 -8.97
C GLY A 148 11.32 -17.69 -9.84
N GLN A 149 10.16 -17.07 -9.71
CA GLN A 149 8.98 -17.32 -10.53
C GLN A 149 8.91 -16.48 -11.82
N ASN A 150 9.87 -15.62 -12.10
CA ASN A 150 9.84 -14.61 -13.17
C ASN A 150 8.55 -13.76 -13.16
N LYS A 151 8.00 -13.49 -11.96
CA LYS A 151 6.72 -12.81 -11.82
C LYS A 151 6.88 -11.30 -12.05
N PHE A 152 5.99 -10.71 -12.87
CA PHE A 152 5.95 -9.27 -13.17
C PHE A 152 7.28 -8.68 -13.66
N THR A 153 8.07 -9.43 -14.42
CA THR A 153 9.36 -8.96 -14.96
C THR A 153 9.21 -7.80 -15.94
N GLU A 154 8.03 -7.62 -16.51
CA GLU A 154 7.67 -6.47 -17.33
C GLU A 154 7.50 -5.16 -16.51
N PHE A 155 7.14 -5.28 -15.23
CA PHE A 155 6.91 -4.14 -14.33
C PHE A 155 8.01 -3.96 -13.28
N ILE A 156 8.68 -5.02 -12.84
CA ILE A 156 9.67 -4.99 -11.76
C ILE A 156 11.08 -5.07 -12.31
N ASN A 157 11.91 -4.12 -11.88
CA ASN A 157 13.35 -4.15 -12.13
C ASN A 157 14.05 -4.88 -10.97
N TYR A 158 14.17 -6.20 -11.08
CA TYR A 158 14.77 -7.02 -10.03
C TYR A 158 16.25 -6.71 -9.75
N GLU A 159 17.03 -6.28 -10.76
CA GLU A 159 18.42 -5.88 -10.52
C GLU A 159 18.51 -4.70 -9.57
N LYS A 160 17.73 -3.66 -9.84
CA LYS A 160 17.63 -2.49 -8.96
C LYS A 160 17.01 -2.86 -7.62
N LEU A 161 15.94 -3.64 -7.60
CA LEU A 161 15.24 -4.07 -6.38
C LEU A 161 16.18 -4.77 -5.40
N PHE A 162 17.04 -5.65 -5.88
CA PHE A 162 17.99 -6.40 -5.05
C PHE A 162 19.04 -5.52 -4.35
N THR A 163 19.28 -4.30 -4.82
CA THR A 163 20.15 -3.36 -4.11
C THR A 163 19.54 -2.80 -2.82
N TYR A 164 18.27 -3.14 -2.52
CA TYR A 164 17.53 -2.70 -1.33
C TYR A 164 17.11 -3.87 -0.40
N LYS A 165 17.73 -5.05 -0.55
CA LYS A 165 17.45 -6.21 0.33
C LYS A 165 17.68 -5.95 1.82
N ASP A 166 18.55 -5.00 2.14
CA ASP A 166 18.91 -4.58 3.49
C ASP A 166 18.04 -3.45 4.04
N PHE A 167 17.08 -2.95 3.25
CA PHE A 167 16.36 -1.72 3.57
C PHE A 167 15.18 -1.93 4.53
N SER A 168 14.47 -3.05 4.47
CA SER A 168 13.20 -3.36 5.17
C SER A 168 12.01 -2.58 4.63
N GLY A 169 11.77 -1.34 5.09
CA GLY A 169 10.62 -0.54 4.65
C GLY A 169 10.40 0.73 5.47
N ILE A 170 9.45 1.51 5.03
CA ILE A 170 8.94 2.72 5.69
C ILE A 170 7.41 2.71 5.60
#